data_2af0a21c01640beca9ecfa827b5b1cdc
#
_entry.id   2af0a21c01640beca9ecfa827b5b1cdc
#
_cell.length_a   1.000
_cell.length_b   1.000
_cell.length_c   1.000
_cell.angle_alpha   90.00
_cell.angle_beta   90.00
_cell.angle_gamma   90.00
#
_symmetry.space_group_name_H-M   'P 1'
#
loop_
_entity.id
_entity.type
_entity.pdbx_description
1 polymer ?
#
loop_
_entity_poly.entity_id
_entity_poly.type
_entity_poly.pdbx_seq_one_letter_code
_entity_poly.pdbx_strand_id
1 'polypeptide(L)'
;MDTAEVETLIESGIEDATATVTRARGEHDDDHLAAVVVSPAFEGKTLVAQHDMVYDALDEHMTTDIHALELTTYTPAEYEEHEG
;
A
#
# COMPACT_ATOMS: atom_id res chain seq x y z
N MET A 1 -5.34 11.52 -7.43
CA MET A 1 -4.28 11.49 -6.40
C MET A 1 -3.04 10.86 -7.01
N ASP A 2 -1.88 11.44 -6.84
CA ASP A 2 -0.69 10.85 -7.44
C ASP A 2 -0.05 9.79 -6.55
N THR A 3 0.88 9.03 -7.12
CA THR A 3 1.49 7.90 -6.42
C THR A 3 2.27 8.33 -5.19
N ALA A 4 2.94 9.48 -5.23
CA ALA A 4 3.72 9.98 -4.09
C ALA A 4 2.84 10.34 -2.90
N GLU A 5 1.66 10.91 -3.16
CA GLU A 5 0.71 11.23 -2.11
C GLU A 5 0.18 9.96 -1.44
N VAL A 6 -0.10 8.93 -2.24
CA VAL A 6 -0.58 7.64 -1.71
C VAL A 6 0.50 7.00 -0.85
N GLU A 7 1.75 7.01 -1.31
CA GLU A 7 2.88 6.49 -0.54
C GLU A 7 3.00 7.19 0.81
N THR A 8 2.90 8.51 0.80
CA THR A 8 3.00 9.31 2.03
C THR A 8 1.88 8.97 3.01
N LEU A 9 0.65 8.84 2.53
CA LEU A 9 -0.48 8.49 3.39
C LEU A 9 -0.30 7.12 4.04
N ILE A 10 0.15 6.13 3.27
CA ILE A 10 0.37 4.79 3.78
C ILE A 10 1.49 4.81 4.82
N GLU A 11 2.61 5.44 4.49
CA GLU A 11 3.78 5.48 5.39
C GLU A 11 3.49 6.25 6.67
N SER A 12 2.64 7.26 6.60
CA SER A 12 2.24 8.03 7.78
C SER A 12 1.26 7.28 8.69
N GLY A 13 0.48 6.38 8.10
CA GLY A 13 -0.56 5.65 8.84
C GLY A 13 -0.15 4.29 9.37
N ILE A 14 0.99 3.77 8.94
CA ILE A 14 1.47 2.44 9.35
C ILE A 14 2.91 2.57 9.84
N GLU A 15 3.17 2.04 11.03
CA GLU A 15 4.48 2.14 11.68
C GLU A 15 5.59 1.51 10.84
N ASP A 16 6.67 2.25 10.63
CA ASP A 16 7.87 1.81 9.90
C ASP A 16 7.56 1.22 8.51
N ALA A 17 6.51 1.71 7.88
CA ALA A 17 6.13 1.22 6.55
C ALA A 17 6.95 1.87 5.45
N THR A 18 7.24 1.07 4.43
CA THR A 18 7.77 1.55 3.16
C THR A 18 6.74 1.19 2.09
N ALA A 19 6.24 2.19 1.39
CA ALA A 19 5.23 1.99 0.35
C ALA A 19 5.80 2.37 -1.02
N THR A 20 5.58 1.49 -2.00
CA THR A 20 5.91 1.76 -3.40
C THR A 20 4.62 1.67 -4.18
N VAL A 21 4.21 2.78 -4.78
CA VAL A 21 2.95 2.86 -5.51
C VAL A 21 3.21 3.18 -6.96
N THR A 22 2.60 2.41 -7.85
CA THR A 22 2.72 2.60 -9.30
C THR A 22 1.33 2.66 -9.91
N ARG A 23 1.25 3.13 -11.14
CA ARG A 23 0.00 3.17 -11.91
C ARG A 23 -0.18 1.82 -12.59
N ALA A 24 -1.26 1.11 -12.24
CA ALA A 24 -1.48 -0.26 -12.70
C ALA A 24 -1.82 -0.35 -14.19
N ARG A 25 -2.39 0.70 -14.77
CA ARG A 25 -2.87 0.71 -16.15
C ARG A 25 -2.18 1.73 -17.05
N GLY A 26 -1.06 2.29 -16.63
CA GLY A 26 -0.27 3.21 -17.43
C GLY A 26 -0.15 4.60 -16.84
N GLU A 27 0.76 5.39 -17.40
CA GLU A 27 1.17 6.68 -16.84
C GLU A 27 0.07 7.72 -16.69
N HIS A 28 -0.98 7.61 -17.51
CA HIS A 28 -2.04 8.60 -17.51
C HIS A 28 -3.26 8.20 -16.69
N ASP A 29 -3.22 7.03 -16.04
CA ASP A 29 -4.33 6.53 -15.24
C ASP A 29 -3.99 6.62 -13.76
N ASP A 30 -4.57 7.60 -13.06
CA ASP A 30 -4.40 7.77 -11.62
C ASP A 30 -5.49 7.07 -10.80
N ASP A 31 -6.46 6.43 -11.47
CA ASP A 31 -7.58 5.77 -10.80
C ASP A 31 -7.27 4.32 -10.43
N HIS A 32 -6.36 3.68 -11.15
CA HIS A 32 -6.00 2.27 -10.94
C HIS A 32 -4.53 2.19 -10.52
N LEU A 33 -4.30 1.94 -9.25
CA LEU A 33 -2.96 1.95 -8.66
C LEU A 33 -2.58 0.56 -8.15
N ALA A 34 -1.27 0.31 -8.08
CA ALA A 34 -0.72 -0.88 -7.46
C ALA A 34 0.24 -0.44 -6.35
N ALA A 35 0.09 -1.03 -5.17
CA ALA A 35 0.92 -0.69 -4.02
C ALA A 35 1.58 -1.94 -3.45
N VAL A 36 2.87 -1.81 -3.15
CA VAL A 36 3.61 -2.79 -2.36
C VAL A 36 3.96 -2.11 -1.05
N VAL A 37 3.54 -2.67 0.07
CA VAL A 37 3.75 -2.09 1.39
C VAL A 37 4.50 -3.09 2.26
N VAL A 38 5.62 -2.65 2.82
CA VAL A 38 6.45 -3.46 3.71
C VAL A 38 6.47 -2.82 5.08
N SER A 39 6.11 -3.57 6.12
CA SER A 39 6.13 -3.04 7.48
C SER A 39 6.26 -4.16 8.51
N PRO A 40 7.07 -3.93 9.57
CA PRO A 40 7.11 -4.88 10.70
C PRO A 40 5.78 -4.94 11.45
N ALA A 41 4.91 -3.92 11.29
CA ALA A 41 3.58 -3.92 11.92
C ALA A 41 2.67 -5.01 11.35
N PHE A 42 3.01 -5.61 10.22
CA PHE A 42 2.24 -6.71 9.63
C PHE A 42 2.53 -8.07 10.25
N GLU A 43 3.57 -8.18 11.07
CA GLU A 43 3.94 -9.46 11.69
C GLU A 43 2.80 -9.98 12.58
N GLY A 44 2.49 -11.27 12.43
CA GLY A 44 1.44 -11.90 13.21
C GLY A 44 0.02 -11.58 12.76
N LYS A 45 -0.15 -10.79 11.70
CA LYS A 45 -1.47 -10.40 11.21
C LYS A 45 -1.86 -11.20 9.97
N THR A 46 -3.17 -11.48 9.84
CA THR A 46 -3.68 -12.13 8.64
C THR A 46 -3.57 -11.20 7.45
N LEU A 47 -3.66 -11.74 6.24
CA LEU A 47 -3.62 -10.93 5.02
C LEU A 47 -4.74 -9.89 5.01
N VAL A 48 -5.94 -10.28 5.43
CA VAL A 48 -7.07 -9.34 5.50
C VAL A 48 -6.77 -8.21 6.47
N ALA A 49 -6.22 -8.53 7.65
CA ALA A 49 -5.89 -7.49 8.64
C ALA A 49 -4.81 -6.54 8.11
N GLN A 50 -3.81 -7.06 7.40
CA GLN A 50 -2.77 -6.24 6.80
C GLN A 50 -3.35 -5.27 5.75
N HIS A 51 -4.24 -5.76 4.90
CA HIS A 51 -4.90 -4.94 3.89
C HIS A 51 -5.78 -3.88 4.53
N ASP A 52 -6.49 -4.22 5.60
CA ASP A 52 -7.32 -3.26 6.33
C ASP A 52 -6.48 -2.12 6.91
N MET A 53 -5.27 -2.40 7.35
CA MET A 53 -4.37 -1.35 7.86
C MET A 53 -4.04 -0.33 6.76
N VAL A 54 -3.81 -0.80 5.54
CA VAL A 54 -3.54 0.09 4.41
C VAL A 54 -4.77 0.90 4.03
N TYR A 55 -5.94 0.26 3.99
CA TYR A 55 -7.18 0.97 3.67
C TYR A 55 -7.50 2.01 4.74
N ASP A 56 -7.27 1.72 6.01
CA ASP A 56 -7.46 2.68 7.09
C ASP A 56 -6.51 3.88 6.95
N ALA A 57 -5.28 3.64 6.51
CA ALA A 57 -4.31 4.72 6.29
C ALA A 57 -4.75 5.64 5.14
N LEU A 58 -5.39 5.07 4.11
CA LEU A 58 -5.90 5.83 2.97
C LEU A 58 -7.27 6.45 3.23
N ASP A 59 -8.03 5.86 4.16
CA ASP A 59 -9.30 6.37 4.64
C ASP A 59 -10.28 6.69 3.50
N GLU A 60 -10.89 7.88 3.52
CA GLU A 60 -11.89 8.28 2.53
C GLU A 60 -11.35 8.36 1.09
N HIS A 61 -10.03 8.45 0.93
CA HIS A 61 -9.42 8.52 -0.41
C HIS A 61 -9.70 7.26 -1.24
N MET A 62 -9.96 6.14 -0.59
CA MET A 62 -10.30 4.91 -1.31
C MET A 62 -11.65 4.98 -2.03
N THR A 63 -12.51 5.92 -1.64
CA THR A 63 -13.84 6.06 -2.26
C THR A 63 -13.95 7.27 -3.16
N THR A 64 -13.05 8.25 -3.02
CA THR A 64 -13.14 9.50 -3.78
C THR A 64 -12.01 9.69 -4.78
N ASP A 65 -10.78 9.31 -4.41
CA ASP A 65 -9.59 9.61 -5.21
C ASP A 65 -8.94 8.39 -5.86
N ILE A 66 -9.19 7.20 -5.33
CA ILE A 66 -8.60 5.97 -5.84
C ILE A 66 -9.73 5.03 -6.22
N HIS A 67 -9.83 4.70 -7.49
CA HIS A 67 -10.90 3.84 -7.99
C HIS A 67 -10.63 2.37 -7.68
N ALA A 68 -9.39 1.92 -7.88
CA ALA A 68 -8.99 0.55 -7.60
C ALA A 68 -7.54 0.52 -7.12
N LEU A 69 -7.26 -0.36 -6.16
CA LEU A 69 -5.92 -0.53 -5.63
C LEU A 69 -5.57 -2.02 -5.59
N GLU A 70 -4.54 -2.40 -6.35
CA GLU A 70 -3.95 -3.73 -6.26
C GLU A 70 -2.91 -3.68 -5.14
N LEU A 71 -3.13 -4.43 -4.09
CA LEU A 71 -2.35 -4.31 -2.87
C LEU A 71 -1.60 -5.60 -2.55
N THR A 72 -0.30 -5.46 -2.30
CA THR A 72 0.54 -6.55 -1.81
C THR A 72 1.24 -6.08 -0.55
N THR A 73 1.17 -6.87 0.51
CA THR A 73 1.80 -6.53 1.79
C THR A 73 2.82 -7.58 2.19
N TYR A 74 3.89 -7.13 2.82
CA TYR A 74 4.98 -8.00 3.30
C TYR A 74 5.45 -7.54 4.66
N THR A 75 5.90 -8.49 5.49
CA THR A 75 6.80 -8.15 6.59
C THR A 75 8.20 -7.93 6.00
N PRO A 76 9.11 -7.26 6.73
CA PRO A 76 10.48 -7.09 6.21
C PRO A 76 11.17 -8.41 5.87
N ALA A 77 10.96 -9.44 6.68
CA ALA A 77 11.57 -10.75 6.43
C ALA A 77 11.02 -11.38 5.14
N GLU A 78 9.71 -11.30 4.93
CA GLU A 78 9.08 -11.81 3.70
C GLU A 78 9.57 -11.08 2.46
N TYR A 79 9.71 -9.76 2.58
CA TYR A 79 10.17 -8.94 1.46
C TYR A 79 11.62 -9.27 1.09
N GLU A 80 12.46 -9.47 2.08
CA GLU A 80 13.85 -9.89 1.87
C GLU A 80 13.92 -11.22 1.11
N GLU A 81 13.09 -12.18 1.50
CA GLU A 81 13.01 -13.47 0.81
C GLU A 81 12.52 -13.34 -0.63
N HIS A 82 11.56 -12.44 -0.84
CA HIS A 82 11.01 -12.18 -2.18
C HIS A 82 12.03 -11.54 -3.10
N GLU A 83 12.83 -10.59 -2.58
CA GLU A 83 13.85 -9.89 -3.35
C GLU A 83 15.12 -10.71 -3.54
N GLY A 84 15.44 -11.49 -2.54
CA GLY A 84 16.65 -12.28 -2.51
C GLY A 84 16.53 -13.58 -3.23
#